data_0d3f33e93451f5fefe96ef14bf0b0e57
#
_entry.id   0d3f33e93451f5fefe96ef14bf0b0e57
#
_cell.length_a   1.000
_cell.length_b   1.000
_cell.length_c   1.000
_cell.angle_alpha   90.00
_cell.angle_beta   90.00
_cell.angle_gamma   90.00
#
_symmetry.space_group_name_H-M   'P 1'
#
loop_
_entity.id
_entity.type
_entity.pdbx_description
1 polymer ?
#
loop_
_entity_poly.entity_id
_entity_poly.type
_entity_poly.pdbx_seq_one_letter_code
_entity_poly.pdbx_strand_id
1 'polypeptide(L)'
;MGAGCPECGEPVAASLPWARDGVAWQRAWSPGSYLRTAAGLVWRPRCSFRRMRLEGPPTAGRMFLVVNLCLVAAVAGGFARWGHGQGWLPAWLYGMAAAKFALLLTYVEVLGVAFFSRRRGWRVPLAVAERVAGFASLGWVATAVLLGGASLGLMPAVDLTYGRLWDHRTPEAVGLLGGLVFFAVTALSFELLVWTGVRQVRFGNRRPPPNDSRSGRRGRLVDPAGVTAGQRAKSPAAAVAAADHEG
;
A
#
# COMPACT_ATOMS: atom_id res chain seq x y z
N MET A 1 1.03 10.60 -29.15
CA MET A 1 0.03 9.61 -28.73
C MET A 1 0.78 8.41 -28.20
N GLY A 2 0.59 8.02 -26.94
CA GLY A 2 1.31 6.89 -26.34
C GLY A 2 0.79 5.57 -26.91
N ALA A 3 1.71 4.63 -27.19
CA ALA A 3 1.33 3.29 -27.63
C ALA A 3 0.51 2.59 -26.56
N GLY A 4 -0.67 2.10 -26.92
CA GLY A 4 -1.47 1.21 -26.07
C GLY A 4 -0.88 -0.19 -26.04
N CYS A 5 -1.03 -0.88 -24.91
CA CYS A 5 -0.69 -2.30 -24.81
C CYS A 5 -1.58 -3.11 -25.78
N PRO A 6 -0.99 -3.93 -26.67
CA PRO A 6 -1.79 -4.69 -27.64
C PRO A 6 -2.73 -5.72 -26.99
N GLU A 7 -2.46 -6.12 -25.74
CA GLU A 7 -3.25 -7.12 -25.03
C GLU A 7 -4.41 -6.53 -24.21
N CYS A 8 -4.26 -5.29 -23.69
CA CYS A 8 -5.26 -4.70 -22.80
C CYS A 8 -5.68 -3.27 -23.15
N GLY A 9 -5.12 -2.68 -24.20
CA GLY A 9 -5.40 -1.30 -24.63
C GLY A 9 -4.92 -0.17 -23.70
N GLU A 10 -4.39 -0.50 -22.52
CA GLU A 10 -3.90 0.48 -21.55
C GLU A 10 -2.62 1.15 -22.06
N PRO A 11 -2.42 2.46 -21.79
CA PRO A 11 -1.20 3.14 -22.18
C PRO A 11 0.04 2.44 -21.61
N VAL A 12 0.97 2.04 -22.47
CA VAL A 12 2.24 1.38 -22.03
C VAL A 12 2.99 2.28 -21.03
N ALA A 13 2.91 3.59 -21.18
CA ALA A 13 3.47 4.54 -20.23
C ALA A 13 2.96 4.35 -18.79
N ALA A 14 1.69 3.96 -18.60
CA ALA A 14 1.12 3.73 -17.28
C ALA A 14 1.69 2.48 -16.57
N SER A 15 2.31 1.57 -17.31
CA SER A 15 2.97 0.37 -16.75
C SER A 15 4.42 0.67 -16.32
N LEU A 16 4.99 1.79 -16.75
CA LEU A 16 6.38 2.14 -16.44
C LEU A 16 6.49 2.65 -14.99
N PRO A 17 7.43 2.16 -14.18
CA PRO A 17 7.58 2.56 -12.78
C PRO A 17 7.76 4.06 -12.59
N TRP A 18 8.51 4.71 -13.48
CA TRP A 18 8.82 6.15 -13.43
C TRP A 18 7.67 7.05 -13.89
N ALA A 19 6.70 6.52 -14.64
CA ALA A 19 5.54 7.30 -15.09
C ALA A 19 4.43 7.41 -14.04
N ARG A 20 4.62 6.79 -12.86
CA ARG A 20 3.62 6.80 -11.79
C ARG A 20 3.74 8.05 -10.92
N ASP A 21 2.69 8.84 -10.87
CA ASP A 21 2.64 10.13 -10.13
C ASP A 21 2.80 9.99 -8.61
N GLY A 22 2.56 8.81 -8.08
CA GLY A 22 2.49 8.56 -6.65
C GLY A 22 1.12 8.90 -6.05
N VAL A 23 0.78 8.23 -4.96
CA VAL A 23 -0.38 8.58 -4.14
C VAL A 23 -0.12 9.86 -3.35
N ALA A 24 -1.17 10.50 -2.83
CA ALA A 24 -1.03 11.79 -2.15
C ALA A 24 0.01 11.75 -1.00
N TRP A 25 0.03 10.69 -0.21
CA TRP A 25 1.00 10.49 0.86
C TRP A 25 2.47 10.39 0.39
N GLN A 26 2.71 9.84 -0.80
CA GLN A 26 4.07 9.77 -1.37
C GLN A 26 4.57 11.13 -1.88
N ARG A 27 3.66 12.08 -2.11
CA ARG A 27 4.00 13.43 -2.58
C ARG A 27 4.22 14.42 -1.44
N ALA A 28 3.44 14.29 -0.38
CA ALA A 28 3.53 15.18 0.77
C ALA A 28 3.05 14.45 2.03
N TRP A 29 3.81 14.56 3.11
CA TRP A 29 3.50 13.95 4.40
C TRP A 29 2.68 14.93 5.23
N SER A 30 1.37 14.88 5.08
CA SER A 30 0.44 15.73 5.82
C SER A 30 -0.82 14.94 6.18
N PRO A 31 -1.56 15.33 7.23
CA PRO A 31 -2.82 14.67 7.57
C PRO A 31 -3.82 14.64 6.40
N GLY A 32 -3.90 15.72 5.63
CA GLY A 32 -4.76 15.78 4.45
C GLY A 32 -4.34 14.80 3.34
N SER A 33 -3.03 14.60 3.14
CA SER A 33 -2.54 13.62 2.18
C SER A 33 -2.74 12.19 2.66
N TYR A 34 -2.65 11.95 3.98
CA TYR A 34 -3.01 10.67 4.58
C TYR A 34 -4.47 10.33 4.30
N LEU A 35 -5.39 11.25 4.64
CA LEU A 35 -6.83 11.03 4.45
C LEU A 35 -7.19 10.81 2.97
N ARG A 36 -6.61 11.59 2.04
CA ARG A 36 -6.81 11.38 0.59
C ARG A 36 -6.31 10.02 0.13
N THR A 37 -5.16 9.57 0.64
CA THR A 37 -4.62 8.25 0.30
C THR A 37 -5.47 7.14 0.89
N ALA A 38 -5.87 7.25 2.16
CA ALA A 38 -6.75 6.30 2.83
C ALA A 38 -8.11 6.19 2.12
N ALA A 39 -8.75 7.31 1.83
CA ALA A 39 -9.99 7.35 1.05
C ALA A 39 -9.81 6.70 -0.34
N GLY A 40 -8.72 7.02 -1.04
CA GLY A 40 -8.40 6.40 -2.33
C GLY A 40 -8.22 4.88 -2.24
N LEU A 41 -7.60 4.37 -1.19
CA LEU A 41 -7.41 2.93 -0.96
C LEU A 41 -8.74 2.22 -0.63
N VAL A 42 -9.65 2.87 0.08
CA VAL A 42 -10.97 2.31 0.41
C VAL A 42 -11.89 2.32 -0.82
N TRP A 43 -12.05 3.47 -1.48
CA TRP A 43 -13.04 3.62 -2.54
C TRP A 43 -12.56 3.15 -3.92
N ARG A 44 -11.25 3.31 -4.21
CA ARG A 44 -10.67 3.01 -5.52
C ARG A 44 -9.29 2.35 -5.37
N PRO A 45 -9.18 1.18 -4.71
CA PRO A 45 -7.90 0.56 -4.39
C PRO A 45 -7.04 0.29 -5.63
N ARG A 46 -7.66 -0.21 -6.71
CA ARG A 46 -6.95 -0.49 -7.97
C ARG A 46 -6.28 0.77 -8.54
N CYS A 47 -6.99 1.90 -8.58
CA CYS A 47 -6.46 3.16 -9.08
C CYS A 47 -5.34 3.69 -8.18
N SER A 48 -5.49 3.57 -6.86
CA SER A 48 -4.48 4.02 -5.89
C SER A 48 -3.18 3.22 -6.03
N PHE A 49 -3.25 1.90 -6.13
CA PHE A 49 -2.07 1.07 -6.33
C PHE A 49 -1.44 1.24 -7.73
N ARG A 50 -2.22 1.52 -8.77
CA ARG A 50 -1.67 1.86 -10.10
C ARG A 50 -0.85 3.14 -10.08
N ARG A 51 -1.26 4.15 -9.32
CA ARG A 51 -0.55 5.44 -9.19
C ARG A 51 0.65 5.38 -8.26
N MET A 52 0.73 4.36 -7.40
CA MET A 52 1.79 4.25 -6.40
C MET A 52 3.18 4.22 -7.05
N ARG A 53 4.08 5.09 -6.61
CA ARG A 53 5.49 5.07 -7.04
C ARG A 53 6.16 3.80 -6.54
N LEU A 54 6.83 3.10 -7.44
CA LEU A 54 7.55 1.86 -7.13
C LEU A 54 9.04 2.09 -6.94
N GLU A 55 9.55 3.21 -7.43
CA GLU A 55 10.96 3.61 -7.31
C GLU A 55 11.25 4.34 -6.01
N GLY A 56 12.53 4.37 -5.66
CA GLY A 56 13.01 5.01 -4.44
C GLY A 56 12.83 4.16 -3.18
N PRO A 57 13.22 4.71 -2.01
CA PRO A 57 13.15 4.00 -0.74
C PRO A 57 11.70 3.71 -0.31
N PRO A 58 11.42 2.62 0.41
CA PRO A 58 10.07 2.26 0.87
C PRO A 58 9.55 3.13 2.02
N THR A 59 10.22 4.24 2.33
CA THR A 59 9.93 5.10 3.49
C THR A 59 8.48 5.54 3.58
N ALA A 60 7.88 5.97 2.46
CA ALA A 60 6.48 6.41 2.46
C ALA A 60 5.50 5.27 2.85
N GLY A 61 5.75 4.04 2.40
CA GLY A 61 4.97 2.87 2.82
C GLY A 61 5.18 2.53 4.30
N ARG A 62 6.43 2.57 4.77
CA ARG A 62 6.76 2.32 6.19
C ARG A 62 6.12 3.37 7.10
N MET A 63 6.20 4.65 6.74
CA MET A 63 5.57 5.72 7.53
C MET A 63 4.05 5.61 7.54
N PHE A 64 3.45 5.23 6.42
CA PHE A 64 2.01 4.97 6.37
C PHE A 64 1.63 3.79 7.28
N LEU A 65 2.42 2.72 7.29
CA LEU A 65 2.27 1.59 8.21
C LEU A 65 2.34 2.05 9.68
N VAL A 66 3.38 2.85 10.04
CA VAL A 66 3.53 3.35 11.42
C VAL A 66 2.29 4.15 11.85
N VAL A 67 1.80 5.06 11.02
CA VAL A 67 0.57 5.83 11.31
C VAL A 67 -0.63 4.89 11.52
N ASN A 68 -0.79 3.89 10.66
CA ASN A 68 -1.88 2.92 10.81
C ASN A 68 -1.74 2.08 12.08
N LEU A 69 -0.53 1.67 12.46
CA LEU A 69 -0.30 0.94 13.71
C LEU A 69 -0.62 1.79 14.96
N CYS A 70 -0.28 3.09 14.93
CA CYS A 70 -0.69 4.03 15.97
C CYS A 70 -2.23 4.13 16.05
N LEU A 71 -2.90 4.18 14.91
CA LEU A 71 -4.37 4.19 14.86
C LEU A 71 -4.97 2.87 15.37
N VAL A 72 -4.40 1.71 15.01
CA VAL A 72 -4.82 0.41 15.54
C VAL A 72 -4.67 0.39 17.06
N ALA A 73 -3.52 0.85 17.59
CA ALA A 73 -3.30 0.92 19.03
C ALA A 73 -4.32 1.83 19.73
N ALA A 74 -4.57 3.00 19.17
CA ALA A 74 -5.54 3.97 19.73
C ALA A 74 -6.98 3.42 19.70
N VAL A 75 -7.38 2.81 18.59
CA VAL A 75 -8.72 2.23 18.43
C VAL A 75 -8.90 1.04 19.38
N ALA A 76 -7.99 0.06 19.36
CA ALA A 76 -8.08 -1.13 20.22
C ALA A 76 -8.01 -0.77 21.71
N GLY A 77 -7.09 0.13 22.10
CA GLY A 77 -7.00 0.64 23.46
C GLY A 77 -8.24 1.42 23.89
N GLY A 78 -8.80 2.25 23.00
CA GLY A 78 -10.05 2.99 23.23
C GLY A 78 -11.21 2.05 23.50
N PHE A 79 -11.40 1.01 22.70
CA PHE A 79 -12.43 0.00 22.93
C PHE A 79 -12.23 -0.78 24.23
N ALA A 80 -10.98 -1.14 24.58
CA ALA A 80 -10.68 -1.79 25.86
C ALA A 80 -11.01 -0.86 27.04
N ARG A 81 -10.72 0.45 26.92
CA ARG A 81 -11.00 1.43 27.98
C ARG A 81 -12.50 1.66 28.16
N TRP A 82 -13.22 1.92 27.09
CA TRP A 82 -14.63 2.32 27.17
C TRP A 82 -15.59 1.14 27.13
N GLY A 83 -15.30 0.11 26.34
CA GLY A 83 -16.17 -1.06 26.20
C GLY A 83 -16.10 -2.01 27.39
N HIS A 84 -14.91 -2.21 27.96
CA HIS A 84 -14.69 -3.15 29.07
C HIS A 84 -14.35 -2.47 30.39
N GLY A 85 -14.42 -1.14 30.49
CA GLY A 85 -14.14 -0.42 31.71
C GLY A 85 -12.70 -0.54 32.23
N GLN A 86 -11.77 -0.95 31.37
CA GLN A 86 -10.35 -1.16 31.72
C GLN A 86 -9.70 0.14 32.20
N GLY A 87 -8.75 0.03 33.14
CA GLY A 87 -7.88 1.16 33.48
C GLY A 87 -7.05 1.63 32.29
N TRP A 88 -6.44 2.82 32.38
CA TRP A 88 -5.63 3.38 31.28
C TRP A 88 -4.43 2.51 30.93
N LEU A 89 -3.75 1.94 31.92
CA LEU A 89 -2.58 1.12 31.68
C LEU A 89 -2.90 -0.20 30.95
N PRO A 90 -3.88 -1.01 31.40
CA PRO A 90 -4.30 -2.20 30.66
C PRO A 90 -4.79 -1.87 29.24
N ALA A 91 -5.59 -0.81 29.09
CA ALA A 91 -6.08 -0.38 27.79
C ALA A 91 -4.93 -0.02 26.82
N TRP A 92 -3.91 0.70 27.31
CA TRP A 92 -2.72 1.02 26.53
C TRP A 92 -1.93 -0.24 26.14
N LEU A 93 -1.71 -1.16 27.09
CA LEU A 93 -1.02 -2.43 26.82
C LEU A 93 -1.76 -3.27 25.78
N TYR A 94 -3.09 -3.32 25.87
CA TYR A 94 -3.93 -4.00 24.88
C TYR A 94 -3.79 -3.38 23.48
N GLY A 95 -3.86 -2.07 23.40
CA GLY A 95 -3.66 -1.35 22.14
C GLY A 95 -2.28 -1.62 21.53
N MET A 96 -1.23 -1.59 22.34
CA MET A 96 0.15 -1.89 21.89
C MET A 96 0.30 -3.35 21.46
N ALA A 97 -0.33 -4.29 22.15
CA ALA A 97 -0.34 -5.71 21.75
C ALA A 97 -1.02 -5.90 20.39
N ALA A 98 -2.18 -5.26 20.16
CA ALA A 98 -2.88 -5.29 18.89
C ALA A 98 -2.02 -4.73 17.75
N ALA A 99 -1.35 -3.59 17.97
CA ALA A 99 -0.46 -2.99 16.97
C ALA A 99 0.75 -3.88 16.65
N LYS A 100 1.38 -4.48 17.68
CA LYS A 100 2.50 -5.43 17.49
C LYS A 100 2.05 -6.66 16.71
N PHE A 101 0.86 -7.18 16.99
CA PHE A 101 0.30 -8.31 16.27
C PHE A 101 0.03 -7.98 14.80
N ALA A 102 -0.59 -6.81 14.52
CA ALA A 102 -0.79 -6.32 13.16
C ALA A 102 0.54 -6.12 12.42
N LEU A 103 1.57 -5.60 13.10
CA LEU A 103 2.91 -5.47 12.54
C LEU A 103 3.51 -6.82 12.16
N LEU A 104 3.45 -7.81 13.07
CA LEU A 104 3.95 -9.15 12.81
C LEU A 104 3.27 -9.78 11.59
N LEU A 105 1.93 -9.72 11.51
CA LEU A 105 1.18 -10.25 10.37
C LEU A 105 1.52 -9.51 9.07
N THR A 106 1.74 -8.19 9.13
CA THR A 106 2.17 -7.42 7.97
C THR A 106 3.53 -7.89 7.45
N TYR A 107 4.49 -8.20 8.33
CA TYR A 107 5.79 -8.74 7.92
C TYR A 107 5.69 -10.16 7.36
N VAL A 108 4.87 -11.02 7.96
CA VAL A 108 4.58 -12.35 7.42
C VAL A 108 4.04 -12.24 5.99
N GLU A 109 3.11 -11.31 5.76
CA GLU A 109 2.55 -11.08 4.43
C GLU A 109 3.58 -10.54 3.44
N VAL A 110 4.45 -9.61 3.85
CA VAL A 110 5.56 -9.11 3.01
C VAL A 110 6.45 -10.27 2.54
N LEU A 111 6.82 -11.18 3.45
CA LEU A 111 7.61 -12.35 3.13
C LEU A 111 6.84 -13.32 2.23
N GLY A 112 5.55 -13.53 2.51
CA GLY A 112 4.64 -14.33 1.71
C GLY A 112 4.55 -13.81 0.27
N VAL A 113 4.30 -12.53 0.09
CA VAL A 113 4.25 -11.86 -1.22
C VAL A 113 5.57 -12.04 -1.97
N ALA A 114 6.71 -11.81 -1.31
CA ALA A 114 8.02 -11.96 -1.94
C ALA A 114 8.29 -13.42 -2.36
N PHE A 115 7.93 -14.39 -1.52
CA PHE A 115 8.11 -15.81 -1.78
C PHE A 115 7.23 -16.32 -2.93
N PHE A 116 5.91 -16.06 -2.86
CA PHE A 116 4.96 -16.51 -3.88
C PHE A 116 5.15 -15.80 -5.22
N SER A 117 5.56 -14.53 -5.19
CA SER A 117 5.90 -13.80 -6.42
C SER A 117 7.05 -14.45 -7.15
N ARG A 118 8.11 -14.88 -6.44
CA ARG A 118 9.25 -15.60 -7.03
C ARG A 118 8.81 -16.92 -7.66
N ARG A 119 7.98 -17.70 -6.96
CA ARG A 119 7.46 -18.98 -7.49
C ARG A 119 6.60 -18.82 -8.74
N ARG A 120 5.88 -17.70 -8.86
CA ARG A 120 5.05 -17.40 -10.03
C ARG A 120 5.81 -16.67 -11.15
N GLY A 121 7.11 -16.50 -11.02
CA GLY A 121 7.93 -15.77 -12.00
C GLY A 121 7.65 -14.25 -12.01
N TRP A 122 6.93 -13.73 -11.01
CA TRP A 122 6.71 -12.29 -10.86
C TRP A 122 7.94 -11.65 -10.23
N ARG A 123 8.39 -10.56 -10.79
CA ARG A 123 9.52 -9.81 -10.24
C ARG A 123 9.02 -8.74 -9.29
N VAL A 124 8.61 -9.13 -8.08
CA VAL A 124 8.25 -8.21 -6.99
C VAL A 124 9.41 -8.19 -5.99
N PRO A 125 10.29 -7.18 -6.02
CA PRO A 125 11.32 -7.00 -5.02
C PRO A 125 10.73 -6.81 -3.62
N LEU A 126 11.48 -7.19 -2.58
CA LEU A 126 11.04 -7.04 -1.19
C LEU A 126 10.60 -5.60 -0.87
N ALA A 127 11.35 -4.59 -1.35
CA ALA A 127 11.01 -3.18 -1.16
C ALA A 127 9.64 -2.79 -1.77
N VAL A 128 9.21 -3.44 -2.84
CA VAL A 128 7.88 -3.23 -3.43
C VAL A 128 6.82 -3.96 -2.62
N ALA A 129 7.11 -5.19 -2.16
CA ALA A 129 6.21 -5.92 -1.26
C ALA A 129 5.97 -5.15 0.05
N GLU A 130 7.04 -4.63 0.68
CA GLU A 130 6.93 -3.76 1.87
C GLU A 130 6.06 -2.51 1.61
N ARG A 131 6.23 -1.89 0.45
CA ARG A 131 5.46 -0.70 0.09
C ARG A 131 3.98 -1.03 -0.09
N VAL A 132 3.67 -2.11 -0.80
CA VAL A 132 2.29 -2.57 -0.98
C VAL A 132 1.65 -2.91 0.35
N ALA A 133 2.30 -3.73 1.18
CA ALA A 133 1.81 -4.10 2.51
C ALA A 133 1.69 -2.87 3.43
N GLY A 134 2.65 -1.93 3.35
CA GLY A 134 2.59 -0.67 4.10
C GLY A 134 1.34 0.15 3.79
N PHE A 135 0.95 0.28 2.53
CA PHE A 135 -0.30 0.96 2.16
C PHE A 135 -1.55 0.11 2.45
N ALA A 136 -1.46 -1.21 2.29
CA ALA A 136 -2.54 -2.13 2.63
C ALA A 136 -2.83 -2.18 4.14
N SER A 137 -1.88 -1.78 5.01
CA SER A 137 -2.04 -1.76 6.47
C SER A 137 -3.24 -0.94 6.97
N LEU A 138 -3.84 -0.09 6.11
CA LEU A 138 -5.13 0.54 6.36
C LEU A 138 -6.23 -0.51 6.68
N GLY A 139 -6.12 -1.71 6.12
CA GLY A 139 -7.01 -2.83 6.42
C GLY A 139 -7.01 -3.21 7.90
N TRP A 140 -5.87 -3.07 8.60
CA TRP A 140 -5.79 -3.33 10.04
C TRP A 140 -6.58 -2.30 10.87
N VAL A 141 -6.63 -1.04 10.42
CA VAL A 141 -7.45 -0.01 11.06
C VAL A 141 -8.93 -0.37 10.90
N ALA A 142 -9.34 -0.79 9.70
CA ALA A 142 -10.70 -1.26 9.46
C ALA A 142 -11.02 -2.49 10.33
N THR A 143 -10.10 -3.45 10.41
CA THR A 143 -10.23 -4.63 11.29
C THR A 143 -10.40 -4.23 12.75
N ALA A 144 -9.56 -3.31 13.26
CA ALA A 144 -9.66 -2.85 14.66
C ALA A 144 -11.01 -2.15 14.95
N VAL A 145 -11.49 -1.32 14.03
CA VAL A 145 -12.78 -0.64 14.16
C VAL A 145 -13.94 -1.64 14.14
N LEU A 146 -13.92 -2.61 13.22
CA LEU A 146 -14.96 -3.61 13.11
C LEU A 146 -14.98 -4.55 14.33
N LEU A 147 -13.82 -5.03 14.78
CA LEU A 147 -13.71 -5.86 15.99
C LEU A 147 -14.18 -5.10 17.22
N GLY A 148 -13.71 -3.87 17.42
CA GLY A 148 -14.11 -3.04 18.54
C GLY A 148 -15.61 -2.71 18.51
N GLY A 149 -16.15 -2.33 17.36
CA GLY A 149 -17.58 -2.07 17.19
C GLY A 149 -18.43 -3.31 17.45
N ALA A 150 -17.99 -4.47 16.96
CA ALA A 150 -18.68 -5.75 17.22
C ALA A 150 -18.65 -6.11 18.71
N SER A 151 -17.53 -5.90 19.41
CA SER A 151 -17.45 -6.18 20.85
C SER A 151 -18.41 -5.31 21.66
N LEU A 152 -18.66 -4.07 21.25
CA LEU A 152 -19.62 -3.19 21.91
C LEU A 152 -21.10 -3.53 21.60
N GLY A 153 -21.36 -3.95 20.35
CA GLY A 153 -22.74 -4.18 19.89
C GLY A 153 -23.23 -5.62 20.07
N LEU A 154 -22.38 -6.58 19.80
CA LEU A 154 -22.76 -8.01 19.82
C LEU A 154 -22.62 -8.67 21.18
N MET A 155 -21.60 -8.33 21.99
CA MET A 155 -21.41 -8.94 23.30
C MET A 155 -22.61 -8.77 24.25
N PRO A 156 -23.20 -7.57 24.42
CA PRO A 156 -24.41 -7.43 25.24
C PRO A 156 -25.58 -8.26 24.71
N ALA A 157 -25.74 -8.38 23.39
CA ALA A 157 -26.80 -9.17 22.78
C ALA A 157 -26.57 -10.68 22.98
N VAL A 158 -25.33 -11.11 22.91
CA VAL A 158 -24.91 -12.50 23.18
C VAL A 158 -25.15 -12.84 24.66
N ASP A 159 -24.71 -11.99 25.60
CA ASP A 159 -24.93 -12.22 27.05
C ASP A 159 -26.41 -12.29 27.39
N LEU A 160 -27.27 -11.42 26.80
CA LEU A 160 -28.71 -11.46 26.98
C LEU A 160 -29.35 -12.75 26.44
N THR A 161 -28.83 -13.28 25.36
CA THR A 161 -29.39 -14.45 24.67
C THR A 161 -28.87 -15.76 25.28
N TYR A 162 -27.57 -15.86 25.55
CA TYR A 162 -26.93 -17.06 26.04
C TYR A 162 -27.03 -17.20 27.53
N GLY A 163 -27.03 -16.13 28.32
CA GLY A 163 -27.25 -16.17 29.78
C GLY A 163 -28.62 -16.76 30.17
N ARG A 164 -29.56 -16.81 29.21
CA ARG A 164 -30.90 -17.43 29.40
C ARG A 164 -30.99 -18.87 28.94
N LEU A 165 -30.07 -19.37 28.12
CA LEU A 165 -30.26 -20.64 27.39
C LEU A 165 -29.20 -21.71 27.69
N TRP A 166 -28.05 -21.38 28.31
CA TRP A 166 -26.92 -22.32 28.35
C TRP A 166 -26.24 -22.34 29.74
N ASP A 167 -25.90 -23.52 30.18
CA ASP A 167 -25.17 -23.80 31.41
C ASP A 167 -23.74 -23.27 31.36
N HIS A 168 -23.19 -22.81 32.48
CA HIS A 168 -21.99 -21.98 32.67
C HIS A 168 -20.65 -22.47 32.06
N ARG A 169 -20.61 -23.64 31.42
CA ARG A 169 -19.35 -24.23 30.90
C ARG A 169 -19.07 -24.03 29.38
N THR A 170 -20.05 -23.59 28.60
CA THR A 170 -19.92 -23.48 27.14
C THR A 170 -19.68 -22.04 26.57
N PRO A 171 -19.94 -20.94 27.30
CA PRO A 171 -19.90 -19.60 26.72
C PRO A 171 -18.51 -19.14 26.32
N GLU A 172 -17.46 -19.55 27.05
CA GLU A 172 -16.08 -19.09 26.76
C GLU A 172 -15.55 -19.63 25.42
N ALA A 173 -15.76 -20.92 25.15
CA ALA A 173 -15.30 -21.55 23.92
C ALA A 173 -16.04 -21.02 22.69
N VAL A 174 -17.35 -20.79 22.81
CA VAL A 174 -18.17 -20.21 21.73
C VAL A 174 -17.77 -18.75 21.47
N GLY A 175 -17.54 -17.97 22.54
CA GLY A 175 -17.07 -16.59 22.43
C GLY A 175 -15.69 -16.50 21.77
N LEU A 176 -14.75 -17.37 22.17
CA LEU A 176 -13.42 -17.44 21.57
C LEU A 176 -13.49 -17.82 20.08
N LEU A 177 -14.24 -18.85 19.74
CA LEU A 177 -14.40 -19.29 18.35
C LEU A 177 -15.06 -18.21 17.48
N GLY A 178 -16.14 -17.59 17.99
CA GLY A 178 -16.80 -16.49 17.33
C GLY A 178 -15.87 -15.31 17.09
N GLY A 179 -15.07 -14.95 18.10
CA GLY A 179 -14.06 -13.88 18.01
C GLY A 179 -12.97 -14.20 16.97
N LEU A 180 -12.48 -15.44 16.93
CA LEU A 180 -11.50 -15.88 15.93
C LEU A 180 -12.06 -15.85 14.50
N VAL A 181 -13.28 -16.34 14.29
CA VAL A 181 -13.94 -16.31 12.98
C VAL A 181 -14.16 -14.87 12.54
N PHE A 182 -14.65 -14.01 13.45
CA PHE A 182 -14.86 -12.61 13.13
C PHE A 182 -13.54 -11.88 12.84
N PHE A 183 -12.49 -12.15 13.61
CA PHE A 183 -11.14 -11.63 13.31
C PHE A 183 -10.67 -12.10 11.93
N ALA A 184 -10.79 -13.39 11.61
CA ALA A 184 -10.38 -13.91 10.31
C ALA A 184 -11.12 -13.22 9.16
N VAL A 185 -12.45 -13.03 9.29
CA VAL A 185 -13.26 -12.34 8.27
C VAL A 185 -12.83 -10.88 8.13
N THR A 186 -12.60 -10.15 9.23
CA THR A 186 -12.20 -8.75 9.16
C THR A 186 -10.77 -8.58 8.66
N ALA A 187 -9.86 -9.51 8.97
CA ALA A 187 -8.50 -9.53 8.44
C ALA A 187 -8.45 -9.69 6.92
N LEU A 188 -9.50 -10.26 6.29
CA LEU A 188 -9.63 -10.29 4.83
C LEU A 188 -9.60 -8.90 4.21
N SER A 189 -9.95 -7.85 4.92
CA SER A 189 -9.84 -6.47 4.42
C SER A 189 -8.39 -6.09 4.10
N PHE A 190 -7.44 -6.48 4.95
CA PHE A 190 -6.00 -6.30 4.71
C PHE A 190 -5.54 -7.16 3.53
N GLU A 191 -5.89 -8.45 3.52
CA GLU A 191 -5.53 -9.39 2.46
C GLU A 191 -6.03 -8.93 1.09
N LEU A 192 -7.28 -8.45 0.99
CA LEU A 192 -7.84 -7.93 -0.24
C LEU A 192 -7.08 -6.72 -0.76
N LEU A 193 -6.62 -5.83 0.14
CA LEU A 193 -5.80 -4.68 -0.24
C LEU A 193 -4.42 -5.13 -0.72
N VAL A 194 -3.76 -6.05 -0.02
CA VAL A 194 -2.46 -6.61 -0.43
C VAL A 194 -2.59 -7.28 -1.80
N TRP A 195 -3.56 -8.17 -1.95
CA TRP A 195 -3.80 -8.87 -3.22
C TRP A 195 -4.07 -7.91 -4.38
N THR A 196 -4.92 -6.90 -4.14
CA THR A 196 -5.21 -5.87 -5.13
C THR A 196 -3.94 -5.09 -5.48
N GLY A 197 -3.15 -4.71 -4.49
CA GLY A 197 -1.88 -4.01 -4.68
C GLY A 197 -0.89 -4.82 -5.50
N VAL A 198 -0.64 -6.08 -5.12
CA VAL A 198 0.29 -6.98 -5.83
C VAL A 198 -0.11 -7.16 -7.28
N ARG A 199 -1.40 -7.33 -7.57
CA ARG A 199 -1.91 -7.44 -8.95
C ARG A 199 -1.60 -6.19 -9.78
N GLN A 200 -1.63 -5.00 -9.20
CA GLN A 200 -1.36 -3.75 -9.92
C GLN A 200 0.15 -3.47 -10.10
N VAL A 201 1.01 -4.07 -9.27
CA VAL A 201 2.45 -3.82 -9.33
C VAL A 201 3.25 -4.92 -10.01
N ARG A 202 2.70 -6.12 -10.17
CA ARG A 202 3.40 -7.31 -10.70
C ARG A 202 4.03 -7.12 -12.08
N PHE A 203 3.46 -6.26 -12.92
CA PHE A 203 3.96 -5.97 -14.27
C PHE A 203 4.78 -4.68 -14.34
N GLY A 204 4.65 -3.77 -13.36
CA GLY A 204 5.34 -2.49 -13.32
C GLY A 204 6.83 -2.56 -13.01
N ASN A 205 7.38 -3.75 -12.71
CA ASN A 205 8.79 -3.95 -12.34
C ASN A 205 9.60 -4.70 -13.40
N ARG A 206 9.10 -4.86 -14.60
CA ARG A 206 9.95 -5.34 -15.69
C ARG A 206 10.99 -4.23 -15.95
N ARG A 207 12.25 -4.46 -15.54
CA ARG A 207 13.35 -3.67 -16.07
C ARG A 207 13.23 -3.72 -17.58
N PRO A 208 13.31 -2.56 -18.28
CA PRO A 208 13.51 -2.60 -19.71
C PRO A 208 14.68 -3.56 -19.96
N PRO A 209 14.62 -4.39 -20.99
CA PRO A 209 15.78 -5.21 -21.36
C PRO A 209 16.97 -4.25 -21.38
N PRO A 210 18.14 -4.66 -20.82
CA PRO A 210 19.33 -3.85 -20.90
C PRO A 210 19.41 -3.41 -22.36
N ASN A 211 19.43 -2.08 -22.57
CA ASN A 211 19.59 -1.54 -23.91
C ASN A 211 20.78 -2.30 -24.49
N ASP A 212 20.51 -3.22 -25.37
CA ASP A 212 21.56 -3.85 -26.16
C ASP A 212 22.13 -2.71 -26.98
N SER A 213 23.14 -2.04 -26.39
CA SER A 213 23.97 -1.07 -27.08
C SER A 213 24.62 -1.68 -28.33
N ARG A 214 24.43 -3.00 -28.53
CA ARG A 214 24.75 -3.73 -29.75
C ARG A 214 23.74 -3.54 -30.89
N SER A 215 22.48 -3.13 -30.63
CA SER A 215 21.54 -2.85 -31.72
C SER A 215 21.83 -1.51 -32.43
N GLY A 216 22.56 -0.62 -31.77
CA GLY A 216 23.04 0.64 -32.39
C GLY A 216 24.14 0.46 -33.42
N ARG A 217 24.76 -0.73 -33.50
CA ARG A 217 25.83 -1.00 -34.50
C ARG A 217 25.34 -1.67 -35.78
N ARG A 218 24.12 -2.19 -35.83
CA ARG A 218 23.58 -2.82 -37.06
C ARG A 218 22.78 -1.86 -37.97
N GLY A 219 22.49 -0.64 -37.50
CA GLY A 219 21.73 0.34 -38.27
C GLY A 219 22.61 1.35 -39.07
N ARG A 220 23.95 1.19 -39.07
CA ARG A 220 24.84 2.14 -39.79
C ARG A 220 25.59 1.46 -40.93
N LEU A 221 24.90 0.67 -41.68
CA LEU A 221 25.40 0.11 -42.92
C LEU A 221 24.30 0.14 -43.97
N VAL A 222 23.85 1.29 -44.31
CA VAL A 222 23.30 1.68 -45.61
C VAL A 222 23.21 3.20 -45.63
N ASP A 223 24.26 3.85 -46.05
CA ASP A 223 24.09 5.06 -46.85
C ASP A 223 25.32 5.27 -47.72
N PRO A 224 25.28 4.82 -48.95
CA PRO A 224 26.18 5.31 -49.97
C PRO A 224 25.39 6.21 -50.90
N ALA A 225 25.03 7.40 -50.52
CA ALA A 225 24.76 8.48 -51.48
C ALA A 225 24.38 9.75 -50.72
N GLY A 226 25.31 10.61 -50.60
CA GLY A 226 25.33 12.03 -50.66
C GLY A 226 24.02 12.80 -50.43
N VAL A 227 23.89 13.46 -49.28
CA VAL A 227 23.26 14.80 -49.28
C VAL A 227 24.12 15.71 -48.43
N THR A 228 24.69 16.63 -49.15
CA THR A 228 25.47 17.75 -48.74
C THR A 228 24.75 18.71 -47.80
N ALA A 229 25.52 19.24 -46.87
CA ALA A 229 25.62 20.64 -46.46
C ALA A 229 24.34 21.38 -46.04
N GLY A 230 24.38 21.90 -44.85
CA GLY A 230 23.81 23.21 -44.59
C GLY A 230 22.61 23.22 -43.67
N GLN A 231 22.85 23.15 -42.40
CA GLN A 231 22.09 23.97 -41.46
C GLN A 231 22.81 24.08 -40.10
N ARG A 232 23.79 24.95 -40.07
CA ARG A 232 24.22 25.63 -38.85
C ARG A 232 23.07 26.58 -38.46
N ALA A 233 22.24 26.14 -37.54
CA ALA A 233 21.31 27.03 -36.87
C ALA A 233 21.82 27.30 -35.46
N LYS A 234 22.28 28.51 -35.32
CA LYS A 234 22.52 29.36 -34.17
C LYS A 234 21.81 28.90 -32.91
N SER A 235 22.61 28.54 -31.94
CA SER A 235 22.26 28.53 -30.53
C SER A 235 22.22 29.96 -29.99
N PRO A 236 21.15 30.44 -29.38
CA PRO A 236 21.22 31.62 -28.57
C PRO A 236 21.63 31.20 -27.17
N ALA A 237 22.92 31.28 -26.91
CA ALA A 237 23.43 31.30 -25.55
C ALA A 237 23.40 32.72 -25.01
N ALA A 238 23.14 32.81 -23.73
CA ALA A 238 23.47 33.92 -22.82
C ALA A 238 22.62 35.19 -22.95
N ALA A 239 21.71 35.32 -22.02
CA ALA A 239 21.45 36.56 -21.29
C ALA A 239 20.39 36.28 -20.22
N VAL A 240 20.77 36.07 -19.02
CA VAL A 240 20.21 36.61 -17.77
C VAL A 240 21.18 36.26 -16.66
N ALA A 241 22.15 37.09 -16.45
CA ALA A 241 22.82 37.28 -15.19
C ALA A 241 22.56 38.72 -14.79
N ALA A 242 22.34 38.94 -13.52
CA ALA A 242 22.32 40.22 -12.81
C ALA A 242 20.97 40.99 -12.78
N ALA A 243 20.35 40.86 -11.60
CA ALA A 243 19.60 41.88 -10.84
C ALA A 243 18.99 41.10 -9.65
N ASP A 244 18.99 41.40 -8.40
CA ASP A 244 19.61 42.47 -7.64
C ASP A 244 19.59 42.04 -6.17
N HIS A 245 20.63 42.31 -5.51
CA HIS A 245 20.71 42.77 -4.13
C HIS A 245 19.78 43.98 -3.91
N GLU A 246 19.22 44.03 -2.67
CA GLU A 246 18.55 45.12 -1.98
C GLU A 246 17.04 44.93 -1.76
N GLY A 247 16.71 44.86 -0.43
CA GLY A 247 15.36 44.93 0.13
C GLY A 247 15.17 43.98 1.28
#